data_b3e0bbaf2a24abb6be6a97bdf1251812
#
_entry.id   b3e0bbaf2a24abb6be6a97bdf1251812
#
_cell.length_a   1.000
_cell.length_b   1.000
_cell.length_c   1.000
_cell.angle_alpha   90.00
_cell.angle_beta   90.00
_cell.angle_gamma   90.00
#
_symmetry.space_group_name_H-M   'P 1'
#
loop_
_entity.id
_entity.type
_entity.pdbx_description
1 polymer ?
#
loop_
_entity_poly.entity_id
_entity_poly.type
_entity_poly.pdbx_seq_one_letter_code
_entity_poly.pdbx_strand_id
1 'polypeptide(L)'
;MKKIITLLLVALIAVTACFSFAGCSKEEDESYKFGKELLRYDSQLDTLAKLAASDIDVSIIDSVMAGYYAKTGDYANQIAIVDDLILAQEKYGIAGRKNDKAFVSKINEALIALADSEYETIGSAYGLEESLCLENDTVNPLASADDNSWNEIVSSGKIVIGYTIFAPICYDIVDEVPTKGFDIELAKAVVAYLNAKYNVNLQVEFLLIDWDNKEVDLAQKNIDLIWNGLTITEERAANMCISVPYLNNNQVAVVLKSNLSKYSDAAKILVNMNSAIIGVEKGSAGESVVLK
;
A
#
# COMPACT_ATOMS: atom_id res chain seq x y z
N MET A 1 66.73 48.62 38.81
CA MET A 1 65.26 48.42 38.82
C MET A 1 64.79 47.97 37.41
N LYS A 2 64.81 46.72 37.12
CA LYS A 2 64.23 46.19 35.90
C LYS A 2 63.58 44.88 36.29
N LYS A 3 62.25 44.82 36.23
CA LYS A 3 61.46 43.62 36.50
C LYS A 3 61.52 42.70 35.27
N ILE A 4 62.02 41.49 35.42
CA ILE A 4 62.01 40.44 34.44
C ILE A 4 60.68 39.74 34.59
N ILE A 5 59.84 39.81 33.57
CA ILE A 5 58.59 39.05 33.47
C ILE A 5 58.95 37.76 32.78
N THR A 6 58.89 36.68 33.53
CA THR A 6 59.01 35.32 33.01
C THR A 6 57.73 34.87 32.38
N LEU A 7 57.75 34.68 31.05
CA LEU A 7 56.59 34.15 30.31
C LEU A 7 56.61 32.64 30.38
N LEU A 8 55.68 32.05 31.13
CA LEU A 8 55.46 30.61 31.15
C LEU A 8 54.61 30.23 29.93
N LEU A 9 55.24 29.55 28.97
CA LEU A 9 54.60 28.99 27.83
C LEU A 9 53.97 27.64 28.25
N VAL A 10 52.68 27.62 28.48
CA VAL A 10 51.93 26.37 28.68
C VAL A 10 51.61 25.83 27.29
N ALA A 11 52.31 24.79 26.89
CA ALA A 11 52.01 24.03 25.68
C ALA A 11 50.77 23.18 25.97
N LEU A 12 49.62 23.62 25.46
CA LEU A 12 48.39 22.88 25.47
C LEU A 12 48.46 21.85 24.33
N ILE A 13 48.81 20.61 24.62
CA ILE A 13 48.72 19.51 23.67
C ILE A 13 47.23 19.19 23.55
N ALA A 14 46.60 19.68 22.50
CA ALA A 14 45.28 19.23 22.07
C ALA A 14 45.37 17.82 21.48
N VAL A 15 45.12 16.83 22.30
CA VAL A 15 44.84 15.47 21.83
C VAL A 15 43.48 15.48 21.15
N THR A 16 43.48 15.66 19.83
CA THR A 16 42.32 15.42 19.01
C THR A 16 42.07 13.90 18.98
N ALA A 17 41.25 13.43 19.94
CA ALA A 17 40.66 12.10 19.85
C ALA A 17 39.69 12.15 18.69
N CYS A 18 40.12 11.64 17.54
CA CYS A 18 39.21 11.24 16.46
C CYS A 18 38.37 10.08 16.99
N PHE A 19 37.22 10.41 17.58
CA PHE A 19 36.15 9.45 17.71
C PHE A 19 35.62 9.19 16.30
N SER A 20 36.19 8.17 15.67
CA SER A 20 35.54 7.47 14.59
C SER A 20 34.27 6.86 15.18
N PHE A 21 33.14 7.55 15.04
CA PHE A 21 31.85 6.93 15.12
C PHE A 21 31.78 5.96 13.93
N ALA A 22 32.36 4.78 14.08
CA ALA A 22 31.88 3.62 13.37
C ALA A 22 30.48 3.37 13.97
N GLY A 23 29.49 4.02 13.40
CA GLY A 23 28.12 3.60 13.54
C GLY A 23 28.03 2.22 12.88
N CYS A 24 28.34 1.17 13.62
CA CYS A 24 27.72 -0.11 13.38
C CYS A 24 26.22 0.15 13.63
N SER A 25 25.47 0.49 12.59
CA SER A 25 24.10 0.05 12.51
C SER A 25 24.22 -1.46 12.64
N LYS A 26 23.84 -2.00 13.80
CA LYS A 26 23.42 -3.39 13.86
C LYS A 26 22.29 -3.43 12.83
N GLU A 27 22.55 -3.99 11.66
CA GLU A 27 21.49 -4.62 10.88
C GLU A 27 20.86 -5.57 11.91
N GLU A 28 19.65 -5.26 12.34
CA GLU A 28 18.84 -6.22 13.07
C GLU A 28 18.78 -7.42 12.15
N ASP A 29 19.17 -8.58 12.64
CA ASP A 29 19.20 -9.82 11.87
C ASP A 29 17.75 -10.15 11.53
N GLU A 30 17.23 -9.51 10.45
CA GLU A 30 15.86 -9.66 10.00
C GLU A 30 15.65 -11.14 9.66
N SER A 31 14.85 -11.79 10.47
CA SER A 31 14.53 -13.18 10.23
C SER A 31 13.31 -13.29 9.31
N TYR A 32 13.46 -14.04 8.24
CA TYR A 32 12.40 -14.32 7.27
C TYR A 32 11.66 -15.61 7.63
N LYS A 33 10.37 -15.65 7.32
CA LYS A 33 9.57 -16.88 7.39
C LYS A 33 10.00 -17.85 6.30
N PHE A 34 10.37 -17.31 5.13
CA PHE A 34 10.91 -18.01 3.98
C PHE A 34 11.72 -17.03 3.12
N GLY A 35 12.51 -17.57 2.18
CA GLY A 35 13.40 -16.77 1.33
C GLY A 35 14.85 -16.83 1.81
N LYS A 36 15.76 -16.86 0.85
CA LYS A 36 17.19 -16.73 1.09
C LYS A 36 17.58 -15.27 1.30
N GLU A 37 16.91 -14.39 0.59
CA GLU A 37 17.15 -12.95 0.57
C GLU A 37 15.84 -12.22 0.26
N LEU A 38 15.61 -11.08 0.91
CA LEU A 38 14.47 -10.21 0.67
C LEU A 38 14.94 -8.88 0.10
N LEU A 39 14.49 -8.56 -1.11
CA LEU A 39 14.74 -7.29 -1.78
C LEU A 39 13.47 -6.44 -1.78
N ARG A 40 13.61 -5.19 -1.34
CA ARG A 40 12.53 -4.22 -1.22
C ARG A 40 12.58 -3.25 -2.38
N TYR A 41 11.44 -2.99 -2.99
CA TYR A 41 11.27 -2.09 -4.12
C TYR A 41 10.21 -1.04 -3.81
N ASP A 42 10.18 0.03 -4.58
CA ASP A 42 9.27 1.15 -4.36
C ASP A 42 7.83 0.85 -4.80
N SER A 43 7.64 -0.18 -5.64
CA SER A 43 6.31 -0.62 -6.08
C SER A 43 6.25 -2.13 -6.34
N GLN A 44 5.02 -2.69 -6.31
CA GLN A 44 4.80 -4.07 -6.76
C GLN A 44 5.13 -4.25 -8.25
N LEU A 45 4.90 -3.22 -9.07
CA LEU A 45 5.24 -3.24 -10.49
C LEU A 45 6.75 -3.37 -10.71
N ASP A 46 7.57 -2.71 -9.88
CA ASP A 46 9.02 -2.86 -9.94
C ASP A 46 9.46 -4.29 -9.64
N THR A 47 8.79 -4.97 -8.69
CA THR A 47 9.08 -6.38 -8.43
C THR A 47 8.80 -7.27 -9.63
N LEU A 48 7.74 -6.99 -10.40
CA LEU A 48 7.45 -7.72 -11.64
C LEU A 48 8.50 -7.45 -12.72
N ALA A 49 8.98 -6.20 -12.84
CA ALA A 49 10.07 -5.85 -13.75
C ALA A 49 11.37 -6.61 -13.38
N LYS A 50 11.70 -6.68 -12.09
CA LYS A 50 12.86 -7.41 -11.56
C LYS A 50 12.73 -8.92 -11.76
N LEU A 51 11.51 -9.47 -11.58
CA LEU A 51 11.22 -10.86 -11.87
C LEU A 51 11.43 -11.18 -13.35
N ALA A 52 10.90 -10.34 -14.25
CA ALA A 52 11.06 -10.49 -15.70
C ALA A 52 12.53 -10.42 -16.13
N ALA A 53 13.33 -9.59 -15.47
CA ALA A 53 14.78 -9.49 -15.69
C ALA A 53 15.59 -10.63 -15.07
N SER A 54 14.94 -11.52 -14.27
CA SER A 54 15.59 -12.59 -13.48
C SER A 54 16.54 -12.07 -12.38
N ASP A 55 16.33 -10.84 -11.92
CA ASP A 55 17.05 -10.27 -10.78
C ASP A 55 16.56 -10.86 -9.45
N ILE A 56 15.30 -11.34 -9.42
CA ILE A 56 14.67 -12.06 -8.32
C ILE A 56 14.04 -13.37 -8.82
N ASP A 57 13.83 -14.33 -7.92
CA ASP A 57 13.20 -15.61 -8.23
C ASP A 57 11.68 -15.60 -8.07
N VAL A 58 11.19 -14.84 -7.08
CA VAL A 58 9.79 -14.78 -6.67
C VAL A 58 9.41 -13.34 -6.32
N SER A 59 8.29 -12.88 -6.82
CA SER A 59 7.65 -11.63 -6.39
C SER A 59 6.45 -11.97 -5.51
N ILE A 60 6.34 -11.35 -4.32
CA ILE A 60 5.16 -11.45 -3.46
C ILE A 60 4.36 -10.18 -3.62
N ILE A 61 3.17 -10.32 -4.18
CA ILE A 61 2.27 -9.21 -4.51
C ILE A 61 0.81 -9.58 -4.29
N ASP A 62 -0.04 -8.59 -4.43
CA ASP A 62 -1.49 -8.73 -4.38
C ASP A 62 -2.02 -9.57 -5.54
N SER A 63 -2.94 -10.50 -5.24
CA SER A 63 -3.56 -11.38 -6.24
C SER A 63 -4.33 -10.61 -7.31
N VAL A 64 -4.89 -9.46 -6.96
CA VAL A 64 -5.58 -8.55 -7.86
C VAL A 64 -4.63 -8.03 -8.93
N MET A 65 -3.45 -7.55 -8.55
CA MET A 65 -2.41 -7.13 -9.49
C MET A 65 -1.82 -8.30 -10.26
N ALA A 66 -1.49 -9.39 -9.58
CA ALA A 66 -0.95 -10.60 -10.21
C ALA A 66 -1.88 -11.14 -11.29
N GLY A 67 -3.20 -11.21 -11.01
CA GLY A 67 -4.23 -11.66 -11.95
C GLY A 67 -4.35 -10.77 -13.18
N TYR A 68 -4.19 -9.46 -13.01
CA TYR A 68 -4.19 -8.52 -14.13
C TYR A 68 -2.97 -8.73 -15.03
N TYR A 69 -1.75 -8.66 -14.46
CA TYR A 69 -0.52 -8.73 -15.25
C TYR A 69 -0.20 -10.14 -15.80
N ALA A 70 -0.71 -11.20 -15.19
CA ALA A 70 -0.61 -12.55 -15.74
C ALA A 70 -1.46 -12.75 -17.03
N LYS A 71 -2.45 -11.88 -17.26
CA LYS A 71 -3.36 -11.94 -18.42
C LYS A 71 -3.15 -10.82 -19.44
N THR A 72 -2.56 -9.68 -19.00
CA THR A 72 -2.48 -8.47 -19.83
C THR A 72 -1.08 -7.85 -19.82
N GLY A 73 -0.80 -7.04 -20.84
CA GLY A 73 0.42 -6.28 -20.96
C GLY A 73 1.66 -7.13 -21.23
N ASP A 74 2.82 -6.54 -20.96
CA ASP A 74 4.12 -7.11 -21.29
C ASP A 74 4.47 -8.38 -20.50
N TYR A 75 3.83 -8.60 -19.36
CA TYR A 75 4.10 -9.75 -18.48
C TYR A 75 3.22 -10.99 -18.75
N ALA A 76 2.12 -10.85 -19.51
CA ALA A 76 1.09 -11.89 -19.68
C ALA A 76 1.61 -13.28 -20.11
N ASN A 77 2.71 -13.31 -20.87
CA ASN A 77 3.33 -14.56 -21.32
C ASN A 77 4.60 -14.93 -20.56
N GLN A 78 5.03 -14.09 -19.61
CA GLN A 78 6.31 -14.24 -18.91
C GLN A 78 6.16 -14.74 -17.49
N ILE A 79 5.09 -14.31 -16.79
CA ILE A 79 4.87 -14.61 -15.36
C ILE A 79 3.71 -15.58 -15.16
N ALA A 80 3.70 -16.24 -14.01
CA ALA A 80 2.61 -17.07 -13.53
C ALA A 80 2.48 -16.94 -12.01
N ILE A 81 1.23 -16.99 -11.53
CA ILE A 81 0.94 -17.13 -10.11
C ILE A 81 1.23 -18.59 -9.72
N VAL A 82 1.83 -18.78 -8.55
CA VAL A 82 2.02 -20.12 -7.99
C VAL A 82 0.67 -20.60 -7.45
N ASP A 83 0.10 -21.58 -8.11
CA ASP A 83 -1.19 -22.15 -7.71
C ASP A 83 -1.11 -22.78 -6.31
N ASP A 84 -2.24 -22.81 -5.60
CA ASP A 84 -2.40 -23.41 -4.27
C ASP A 84 -1.50 -22.81 -3.17
N LEU A 85 -0.81 -21.68 -3.43
CA LEU A 85 -0.02 -20.95 -2.44
C LEU A 85 -0.61 -19.57 -2.15
N ILE A 86 -1.59 -19.54 -1.24
CA ILE A 86 -2.10 -18.30 -0.66
C ILE A 86 -1.28 -18.01 0.60
N LEU A 87 -0.53 -16.91 0.58
CA LEU A 87 0.33 -16.52 1.70
C LEU A 87 -0.43 -15.78 2.79
N ALA A 88 -1.41 -14.97 2.41
CA ALA A 88 -2.37 -14.33 3.31
C ALA A 88 -3.69 -14.08 2.58
N GLN A 89 -4.81 -14.17 3.32
CA GLN A 89 -6.11 -13.70 2.86
C GLN A 89 -6.37 -12.33 3.46
N GLU A 90 -6.82 -11.40 2.66
CA GLU A 90 -6.90 -9.99 3.00
C GLU A 90 -8.19 -9.36 2.50
N LYS A 91 -8.49 -8.18 3.04
CA LYS A 91 -9.54 -7.31 2.52
C LYS A 91 -8.99 -5.90 2.39
N TYR A 92 -9.41 -5.20 1.35
CA TYR A 92 -9.09 -3.79 1.19
C TYR A 92 -10.12 -2.90 1.87
N GLY A 93 -9.62 -1.81 2.44
CA GLY A 93 -10.41 -0.72 3.00
C GLY A 93 -9.82 0.64 2.61
N ILE A 94 -10.58 1.67 2.87
CA ILE A 94 -10.19 3.07 2.64
C ILE A 94 -9.82 3.67 3.99
N ALA A 95 -8.64 4.24 4.13
CA ALA A 95 -8.20 4.79 5.40
C ALA A 95 -8.20 6.32 5.41
N GLY A 96 -8.87 6.89 6.40
CA GLY A 96 -8.72 8.27 6.84
C GLY A 96 -7.88 8.38 8.12
N ARG A 97 -7.58 9.60 8.58
CA ARG A 97 -6.90 9.81 9.86
C ARG A 97 -7.70 9.21 11.00
N LYS A 98 -7.04 8.76 12.04
CA LYS A 98 -7.65 8.01 13.17
C LYS A 98 -8.91 8.66 13.75
N ASN A 99 -8.97 9.99 13.75
CA ASN A 99 -10.09 10.74 14.32
C ASN A 99 -11.11 11.22 13.29
N ASP A 100 -10.92 10.92 12.01
CA ASP A 100 -11.82 11.36 10.92
C ASP A 100 -13.03 10.41 10.77
N LYS A 101 -13.65 10.05 11.89
CA LYS A 101 -14.71 9.02 11.92
C LYS A 101 -15.98 9.45 11.20
N ALA A 102 -16.40 10.71 11.36
CA ALA A 102 -17.58 11.23 10.69
C ALA A 102 -17.36 11.26 9.16
N PHE A 103 -16.17 11.61 8.69
CA PHE A 103 -15.85 11.59 7.27
C PHE A 103 -15.83 10.15 6.72
N VAL A 104 -15.10 9.22 7.36
CA VAL A 104 -15.07 7.81 6.93
C VAL A 104 -16.46 7.16 7.03
N SER A 105 -17.30 7.59 7.99
CA SER A 105 -18.70 7.17 8.07
C SER A 105 -19.48 7.55 6.80
N LYS A 106 -19.22 8.72 6.20
CA LYS A 106 -19.86 9.13 4.95
C LYS A 106 -19.36 8.33 3.75
N ILE A 107 -18.08 7.98 3.74
CA ILE A 107 -17.53 7.05 2.74
C ILE A 107 -18.23 5.68 2.85
N ASN A 108 -18.34 5.11 4.06
CA ASN A 108 -19.05 3.85 4.29
C ASN A 108 -20.50 3.91 3.80
N GLU A 109 -21.21 4.99 4.13
CA GLU A 109 -22.60 5.19 3.73
C GLU A 109 -22.75 5.19 2.21
N ALA A 110 -21.86 5.87 1.49
CA ALA A 110 -21.86 5.90 0.03
C ALA A 110 -21.52 4.53 -0.57
N LEU A 111 -20.48 3.87 -0.07
CA LEU A 111 -20.09 2.53 -0.50
C LEU A 111 -21.26 1.55 -0.40
N ILE A 112 -21.90 1.48 0.77
CA ILE A 112 -23.04 0.58 1.03
C ILE A 112 -24.23 0.91 0.10
N ALA A 113 -24.50 2.20 -0.11
CA ALA A 113 -25.60 2.61 -0.99
C ALA A 113 -25.37 2.27 -2.47
N LEU A 114 -24.12 2.15 -2.89
CA LEU A 114 -23.73 1.84 -4.27
C LEU A 114 -23.49 0.33 -4.49
N ALA A 115 -23.59 -0.50 -3.45
CA ALA A 115 -23.18 -1.91 -3.48
C ALA A 115 -23.84 -2.70 -4.63
N ASP A 116 -25.16 -2.60 -4.80
CA ASP A 116 -25.92 -3.36 -5.79
C ASP A 116 -26.07 -2.60 -7.13
N SER A 117 -25.24 -1.60 -7.42
CA SER A 117 -25.37 -0.74 -8.60
C SER A 117 -24.02 -0.40 -9.22
N GLU A 118 -23.52 0.82 -9.01
CA GLU A 118 -22.27 1.30 -9.59
C GLU A 118 -21.07 0.46 -9.16
N TYR A 119 -21.04 -0.03 -7.90
CA TYR A 119 -19.93 -0.83 -7.40
C TYR A 119 -19.79 -2.16 -8.14
N GLU A 120 -20.90 -2.92 -8.35
CA GLU A 120 -20.89 -4.15 -9.14
C GLU A 120 -20.54 -3.87 -10.62
N THR A 121 -21.12 -2.80 -11.18
CA THR A 121 -20.87 -2.41 -12.58
C THR A 121 -19.39 -2.07 -12.79
N ILE A 122 -18.78 -1.30 -11.89
CA ILE A 122 -17.37 -0.96 -11.93
C ILE A 122 -16.52 -2.22 -11.73
N GLY A 123 -16.85 -3.07 -10.73
CA GLY A 123 -16.15 -4.34 -10.51
C GLY A 123 -16.07 -5.21 -11.75
N SER A 124 -17.19 -5.37 -12.44
CA SER A 124 -17.28 -6.14 -13.70
C SER A 124 -16.46 -5.51 -14.83
N ALA A 125 -16.41 -4.19 -14.92
CA ALA A 125 -15.62 -3.50 -15.94
C ALA A 125 -14.10 -3.76 -15.79
N TYR A 126 -13.65 -4.08 -14.57
CA TYR A 126 -12.25 -4.39 -14.27
C TYR A 126 -11.97 -5.87 -14.04
N GLY A 127 -12.97 -6.76 -14.21
CA GLY A 127 -12.82 -8.23 -14.03
C GLY A 127 -12.58 -8.62 -12.57
N LEU A 128 -13.20 -7.90 -11.64
CA LEU A 128 -13.05 -8.07 -10.18
C LEU A 128 -14.28 -8.66 -9.51
N GLU A 129 -15.24 -9.22 -10.27
CA GLU A 129 -16.51 -9.71 -9.75
C GLU A 129 -16.34 -10.69 -8.58
N GLU A 130 -15.38 -11.61 -8.69
CA GLU A 130 -15.10 -12.61 -7.65
C GLU A 130 -14.40 -12.01 -6.42
N SER A 131 -13.86 -10.81 -6.53
CA SER A 131 -13.18 -10.11 -5.45
C SER A 131 -14.10 -9.14 -4.70
N LEU A 132 -15.25 -8.79 -5.26
CA LEU A 132 -16.21 -7.91 -4.60
C LEU A 132 -16.68 -8.53 -3.29
N CYS A 133 -16.77 -7.72 -2.22
CA CYS A 133 -17.16 -8.22 -0.89
C CYS A 133 -18.07 -7.27 -0.10
N LEU A 134 -18.56 -6.22 -0.75
CA LEU A 134 -19.47 -5.26 -0.12
C LEU A 134 -20.92 -5.63 -0.46
N GLU A 135 -21.76 -5.67 0.56
CA GLU A 135 -23.19 -5.99 0.47
C GLU A 135 -24.00 -4.77 0.89
N ASN A 136 -25.22 -4.63 0.38
CA ASN A 136 -26.10 -3.49 0.70
C ASN A 136 -26.64 -3.51 2.15
N ASP A 137 -26.58 -4.67 2.82
CA ASP A 137 -26.94 -4.84 4.23
C ASP A 137 -25.73 -4.72 5.18
N THR A 138 -24.55 -4.38 4.64
CA THR A 138 -23.34 -4.12 5.42
C THR A 138 -23.61 -3.03 6.46
N VAL A 139 -23.33 -3.32 7.72
CA VAL A 139 -23.50 -2.35 8.80
C VAL A 139 -22.36 -1.33 8.79
N ASN A 140 -22.69 -0.04 8.77
CA ASN A 140 -21.72 1.01 8.98
C ASN A 140 -21.39 1.15 10.47
N PRO A 141 -20.19 0.73 10.93
CA PRO A 141 -19.84 0.76 12.35
C PRO A 141 -19.62 2.19 12.88
N LEU A 142 -19.50 3.16 11.98
CA LEU A 142 -19.25 4.58 12.29
C LEU A 142 -20.51 5.45 12.12
N ALA A 143 -21.70 4.86 11.96
CA ALA A 143 -22.92 5.60 11.65
C ALA A 143 -23.31 6.68 12.70
N SER A 144 -22.85 6.53 13.95
CA SER A 144 -23.08 7.48 15.04
C SER A 144 -21.91 8.45 15.29
N ALA A 145 -20.89 8.48 14.42
CA ALA A 145 -19.78 9.39 14.57
C ALA A 145 -20.21 10.84 14.30
N ASP A 146 -19.83 11.75 15.19
CA ASP A 146 -20.27 13.14 15.23
C ASP A 146 -19.10 14.16 15.37
N ASP A 147 -17.85 13.71 15.11
CA ASP A 147 -16.70 14.59 15.05
C ASP A 147 -16.79 15.59 13.86
N ASN A 148 -15.88 16.56 13.82
CA ASN A 148 -15.96 17.64 12.84
C ASN A 148 -15.37 17.30 11.45
N SER A 149 -14.84 16.10 11.25
CA SER A 149 -14.06 15.76 10.04
C SER A 149 -14.85 15.89 8.73
N TRP A 150 -16.14 15.49 8.73
CA TRP A 150 -16.99 15.70 7.57
C TRP A 150 -17.17 17.19 7.21
N ASN A 151 -17.39 18.06 8.20
CA ASN A 151 -17.54 19.49 7.97
C ASN A 151 -16.22 20.13 7.49
N GLU A 152 -15.07 19.62 7.95
CA GLU A 152 -13.76 20.07 7.45
C GLU A 152 -13.60 19.73 5.96
N ILE A 153 -13.94 18.52 5.54
CA ILE A 153 -13.94 18.11 4.13
C ILE A 153 -14.90 18.95 3.29
N VAL A 154 -16.13 19.14 3.76
CA VAL A 154 -17.10 20.00 3.04
C VAL A 154 -16.59 21.43 2.90
N SER A 155 -15.96 21.98 3.93
CA SER A 155 -15.39 23.33 3.93
C SER A 155 -14.19 23.46 3.00
N SER A 156 -13.39 22.39 2.82
CA SER A 156 -12.26 22.38 1.87
C SER A 156 -12.73 22.33 0.41
N GLY A 157 -13.92 21.81 0.16
CA GLY A 157 -14.49 21.62 -1.18
C GLY A 157 -13.86 20.48 -1.99
N LYS A 158 -12.99 19.67 -1.37
CA LYS A 158 -12.30 18.59 -2.06
C LYS A 158 -11.97 17.42 -1.14
N ILE A 159 -11.68 16.26 -1.75
CA ILE A 159 -11.12 15.07 -1.13
C ILE A 159 -9.85 14.74 -1.89
N VAL A 160 -8.71 14.76 -1.21
CA VAL A 160 -7.40 14.39 -1.77
C VAL A 160 -7.13 12.93 -1.47
N ILE A 161 -7.00 12.11 -2.52
CA ILE A 161 -6.78 10.66 -2.43
C ILE A 161 -5.35 10.33 -2.81
N GLY A 162 -4.61 9.71 -1.88
CA GLY A 162 -3.29 9.18 -2.14
C GLY A 162 -3.36 7.88 -2.93
N TYR A 163 -2.58 7.79 -4.03
CA TYR A 163 -2.52 6.62 -4.90
C TYR A 163 -1.09 6.26 -5.32
N THR A 164 -0.90 5.01 -5.75
CA THR A 164 0.26 4.52 -6.48
C THR A 164 -0.19 3.83 -7.77
N ILE A 165 0.73 3.52 -8.69
CA ILE A 165 0.38 2.78 -9.90
C ILE A 165 0.18 1.31 -9.56
N PHE A 166 -1.07 0.86 -9.61
CA PHE A 166 -1.51 -0.46 -9.17
C PHE A 166 -2.68 -0.96 -10.04
N ALA A 167 -2.40 -1.50 -11.23
CA ALA A 167 -3.47 -2.03 -12.10
C ALA A 167 -4.06 -3.35 -11.55
N PRO A 168 -5.37 -3.57 -11.65
CA PRO A 168 -6.41 -2.74 -12.27
C PRO A 168 -7.06 -1.73 -11.30
N ILE A 169 -6.48 -1.50 -10.14
CA ILE A 169 -7.01 -0.64 -9.07
C ILE A 169 -6.83 0.85 -9.42
N CYS A 170 -5.62 1.23 -9.84
CA CYS A 170 -5.26 2.59 -10.23
C CYS A 170 -4.15 2.55 -11.29
N TYR A 171 -4.40 3.05 -12.50
CA TYR A 171 -3.43 3.01 -13.60
C TYR A 171 -3.80 3.98 -14.73
N ASP A 172 -3.03 3.92 -15.85
CA ASP A 172 -3.20 4.77 -17.02
C ASP A 172 -3.07 6.27 -16.66
N ILE A 173 -1.83 6.64 -16.28
CA ILE A 173 -1.54 7.96 -15.74
C ILE A 173 -1.33 8.96 -16.87
N VAL A 174 -2.05 10.08 -16.85
CA VAL A 174 -1.88 11.21 -17.76
C VAL A 174 -1.68 12.48 -16.93
N ASP A 175 -0.56 13.17 -17.15
CA ASP A 175 -0.21 14.41 -16.42
C ASP A 175 -0.29 14.23 -14.88
N GLU A 176 0.29 13.12 -14.39
CA GLU A 176 0.28 12.73 -12.96
C GLU A 176 -1.12 12.47 -12.38
N VAL A 177 -2.13 12.26 -13.23
CA VAL A 177 -3.50 11.95 -12.81
C VAL A 177 -3.89 10.56 -13.32
N PRO A 178 -4.38 9.66 -12.45
CA PRO A 178 -4.87 8.37 -12.88
C PRO A 178 -6.20 8.53 -13.63
N THR A 179 -6.27 7.90 -14.80
CA THR A 179 -7.46 7.99 -15.67
C THR A 179 -8.32 6.74 -15.61
N LYS A 180 -7.76 5.60 -15.19
CA LYS A 180 -8.44 4.31 -15.07
C LYS A 180 -8.12 3.61 -13.76
N GLY A 181 -9.03 2.75 -13.37
CA GLY A 181 -8.89 1.84 -12.26
C GLY A 181 -10.17 1.73 -11.43
N PHE A 182 -10.32 0.56 -10.82
CA PHE A 182 -11.49 0.26 -9.99
C PHE A 182 -11.66 1.31 -8.87
N ASP A 183 -10.60 1.60 -8.12
CA ASP A 183 -10.64 2.58 -7.03
C ASP A 183 -10.88 4.01 -7.54
N ILE A 184 -10.37 4.33 -8.73
CA ILE A 184 -10.55 5.66 -9.34
C ILE A 184 -12.01 5.91 -9.70
N GLU A 185 -12.67 4.94 -10.32
CA GLU A 185 -14.07 5.06 -10.71
C GLU A 185 -14.99 4.97 -9.49
N LEU A 186 -14.69 4.07 -8.55
CA LEU A 186 -15.45 3.96 -7.31
C LEU A 186 -15.38 5.23 -6.47
N ALA A 187 -14.20 5.86 -6.36
CA ALA A 187 -14.04 7.13 -5.66
C ALA A 187 -14.89 8.25 -6.29
N LYS A 188 -14.91 8.34 -7.62
CA LYS A 188 -15.75 9.29 -8.33
C LYS A 188 -17.25 9.04 -8.09
N ALA A 189 -17.68 7.78 -8.13
CA ALA A 189 -19.07 7.40 -7.85
C ALA A 189 -19.48 7.72 -6.39
N VAL A 190 -18.62 7.41 -5.43
CA VAL A 190 -18.83 7.73 -4.02
C VAL A 190 -18.97 9.23 -3.80
N VAL A 191 -18.09 10.04 -4.38
CA VAL A 191 -18.15 11.51 -4.24
C VAL A 191 -19.37 12.08 -4.94
N ALA A 192 -19.76 11.55 -6.10
CA ALA A 192 -21.00 11.96 -6.78
C ALA A 192 -22.24 11.67 -5.92
N TYR A 193 -22.29 10.48 -5.29
CA TYR A 193 -23.36 10.14 -4.34
C TYR A 193 -23.41 11.11 -3.16
N LEU A 194 -22.26 11.40 -2.52
CA LEU A 194 -22.19 12.33 -1.39
C LEU A 194 -22.60 13.75 -1.78
N ASN A 195 -22.17 14.22 -2.94
CA ASN A 195 -22.56 15.54 -3.47
C ASN A 195 -24.09 15.64 -3.65
N ALA A 196 -24.70 14.63 -4.25
CA ALA A 196 -26.15 14.59 -4.46
C ALA A 196 -26.91 14.51 -3.14
N LYS A 197 -26.48 13.64 -2.23
CA LYS A 197 -27.19 13.37 -0.97
C LYS A 197 -27.13 14.53 0.01
N TYR A 198 -25.96 15.18 0.14
CA TYR A 198 -25.73 16.23 1.12
C TYR A 198 -25.82 17.64 0.52
N ASN A 199 -26.12 17.76 -0.79
CA ASN A 199 -26.15 19.03 -1.51
C ASN A 199 -24.87 19.84 -1.32
N VAL A 200 -23.72 19.16 -1.48
CA VAL A 200 -22.37 19.74 -1.43
C VAL A 200 -21.70 19.65 -2.79
N ASN A 201 -20.53 20.28 -2.98
CA ASN A 201 -19.79 20.25 -4.25
C ASN A 201 -18.33 19.90 -4.01
N LEU A 202 -18.09 18.65 -3.64
CA LEU A 202 -16.74 18.12 -3.42
C LEU A 202 -16.11 17.71 -4.75
N GLN A 203 -14.85 18.06 -4.93
CA GLN A 203 -14.01 17.58 -6.04
C GLN A 203 -13.10 16.45 -5.56
N VAL A 204 -12.81 15.48 -6.43
CA VAL A 204 -11.78 14.44 -6.15
C VAL A 204 -10.46 14.91 -6.75
N GLU A 205 -9.43 14.94 -5.94
CA GLU A 205 -8.05 15.14 -6.37
C GLU A 205 -7.26 13.86 -6.08
N PHE A 206 -6.40 13.43 -7.01
CA PHE A 206 -5.53 12.28 -6.84
C PHE A 206 -4.10 12.76 -6.72
N LEU A 207 -3.39 12.31 -5.68
CA LEU A 207 -1.99 12.63 -5.42
C LEU A 207 -1.16 11.34 -5.48
N LEU A 208 -0.17 11.30 -6.36
CA LEU A 208 0.81 10.22 -6.38
C LEU A 208 1.66 10.28 -5.11
N ILE A 209 1.72 9.18 -4.38
CA ILE A 209 2.46 9.08 -3.12
C ILE A 209 3.50 7.95 -3.20
N ASP A 210 4.45 7.98 -2.30
CA ASP A 210 5.30 6.85 -1.97
C ASP A 210 4.53 5.94 -0.98
N TRP A 211 4.35 4.67 -1.34
CA TRP A 211 3.56 3.74 -0.52
C TRP A 211 4.12 3.56 0.90
N ASP A 212 5.41 3.59 1.08
CA ASP A 212 6.05 3.49 2.39
C ASP A 212 5.74 4.70 3.29
N ASN A 213 5.48 5.87 2.68
CA ASN A 213 5.18 7.11 3.38
C ASN A 213 3.69 7.44 3.52
N LYS A 214 2.78 6.57 3.05
CA LYS A 214 1.33 6.81 3.01
C LYS A 214 0.69 7.29 4.32
N GLU A 215 1.14 6.71 5.44
CA GLU A 215 0.62 7.07 6.76
C GLU A 215 1.12 8.46 7.22
N VAL A 216 2.33 8.82 6.81
CA VAL A 216 2.92 10.14 7.08
C VAL A 216 2.17 11.20 6.28
N ASP A 217 1.91 10.96 4.98
CA ASP A 217 1.14 11.87 4.13
C ASP A 217 -0.28 12.08 4.66
N LEU A 218 -0.93 11.01 5.12
CA LEU A 218 -2.24 11.09 5.75
C LEU A 218 -2.21 11.92 7.06
N ALA A 219 -1.23 11.66 7.93
CA ALA A 219 -1.09 12.37 9.20
C ALA A 219 -0.77 13.85 9.03
N GLN A 220 0.03 14.20 8.01
CA GLN A 220 0.39 15.58 7.67
C GLN A 220 -0.69 16.33 6.90
N LYS A 221 -1.82 15.70 6.56
CA LYS A 221 -2.90 16.25 5.75
C LYS A 221 -2.47 16.60 4.31
N ASN A 222 -1.44 15.94 3.78
CA ASN A 222 -1.10 15.99 2.36
C ASN A 222 -2.19 15.29 1.53
N ILE A 223 -2.76 14.22 2.10
CA ILE A 223 -3.92 13.49 1.58
C ILE A 223 -5.01 13.38 2.66
N ASP A 224 -6.25 13.18 2.24
CA ASP A 224 -7.38 12.95 3.13
C ASP A 224 -7.72 11.47 3.27
N LEU A 225 -7.46 10.70 2.23
CA LEU A 225 -7.68 9.25 2.20
C LEU A 225 -6.48 8.53 1.56
N ILE A 226 -6.14 7.37 2.11
CA ILE A 226 -5.39 6.33 1.41
C ILE A 226 -6.43 5.42 0.76
N TRP A 227 -6.51 5.45 -0.58
CA TRP A 227 -7.47 4.66 -1.33
C TRP A 227 -6.81 4.09 -2.58
N ASN A 228 -6.14 2.95 -2.41
CA ASN A 228 -5.35 2.30 -3.44
C ASN A 228 -5.07 0.83 -3.05
N GLY A 229 -6.14 0.05 -2.82
CA GLY A 229 -5.99 -1.34 -2.41
C GLY A 229 -5.32 -1.51 -1.04
N LEU A 230 -5.67 -0.66 -0.05
CA LEU A 230 -5.06 -0.75 1.28
C LEU A 230 -5.57 -1.98 2.04
N THR A 231 -4.70 -2.95 2.31
CA THR A 231 -4.99 -4.10 3.17
C THR A 231 -5.33 -3.65 4.59
N ILE A 232 -6.48 -4.10 5.09
CA ILE A 232 -6.89 -3.90 6.48
C ILE A 232 -6.08 -4.83 7.38
N THR A 233 -5.26 -4.27 8.26
CA THR A 233 -4.54 -5.01 9.31
C THR A 233 -4.91 -4.47 10.69
N GLU A 234 -4.68 -5.27 11.75
CA GLU A 234 -4.92 -4.82 13.13
C GLU A 234 -4.09 -3.58 13.46
N GLU A 235 -2.83 -3.54 13.01
CA GLU A 235 -1.92 -2.41 13.21
C GLU A 235 -2.46 -1.14 12.53
N ARG A 236 -2.84 -1.23 11.24
CA ARG A 236 -3.42 -0.12 10.50
C ARG A 236 -4.73 0.36 11.11
N ALA A 237 -5.61 -0.56 11.52
CA ALA A 237 -6.87 -0.23 12.18
C ALA A 237 -6.68 0.40 13.57
N ALA A 238 -5.58 0.11 14.26
CA ALA A 238 -5.23 0.79 15.51
C ALA A 238 -4.76 2.23 15.31
N ASN A 239 -4.17 2.55 14.15
CA ASN A 239 -3.54 3.84 13.86
C ASN A 239 -4.39 4.74 12.95
N MET A 240 -5.28 4.19 12.14
CA MET A 240 -6.12 4.90 11.18
C MET A 240 -7.61 4.59 11.40
N CYS A 241 -8.49 5.41 10.83
CA CYS A 241 -9.91 5.12 10.71
C CYS A 241 -10.14 4.47 9.33
N ILE A 242 -10.44 3.18 9.32
CA ILE A 242 -10.59 2.42 8.08
C ILE A 242 -12.07 2.16 7.82
N SER A 243 -12.47 2.23 6.55
CA SER A 243 -13.83 1.96 6.08
C SER A 243 -14.25 0.50 6.29
N VAL A 244 -15.51 0.20 6.01
CA VAL A 244 -15.93 -1.18 5.74
C VAL A 244 -15.10 -1.76 4.59
N PRO A 245 -14.80 -3.07 4.61
CA PRO A 245 -14.07 -3.70 3.52
C PRO A 245 -14.88 -3.65 2.22
N TYR A 246 -14.18 -3.43 1.11
CA TYR A 246 -14.84 -3.32 -0.20
C TYR A 246 -14.30 -4.30 -1.26
N LEU A 247 -13.15 -4.94 -1.03
CA LEU A 247 -12.59 -5.90 -1.97
C LEU A 247 -11.81 -6.98 -1.23
N ASN A 248 -11.99 -8.25 -1.60
CA ASN A 248 -11.13 -9.35 -1.15
C ASN A 248 -9.83 -9.37 -1.96
N ASN A 249 -8.75 -9.71 -1.29
CA ASN A 249 -7.43 -9.91 -1.88
C ASN A 249 -6.70 -11.06 -1.22
N ASN A 250 -5.64 -11.53 -1.86
CA ASN A 250 -4.68 -12.46 -1.28
C ASN A 250 -3.26 -11.97 -1.56
N GLN A 251 -2.32 -12.27 -0.66
CA GLN A 251 -0.91 -12.21 -1.01
C GLN A 251 -0.51 -13.50 -1.69
N VAL A 252 0.08 -13.40 -2.87
CA VAL A 252 0.45 -14.53 -3.72
C VAL A 252 1.91 -14.46 -4.17
N ALA A 253 2.48 -15.62 -4.48
CA ALA A 253 3.80 -15.72 -5.09
C ALA A 253 3.65 -15.73 -6.61
N VAL A 254 4.41 -14.87 -7.28
CA VAL A 254 4.51 -14.80 -8.74
C VAL A 254 5.93 -15.17 -9.16
N VAL A 255 6.05 -16.02 -10.17
CA VAL A 255 7.31 -16.53 -10.70
C VAL A 255 7.35 -16.39 -12.21
N LEU A 256 8.54 -16.52 -12.82
CA LEU A 256 8.60 -16.70 -14.27
C LEU A 256 7.89 -17.99 -14.67
N LYS A 257 7.13 -17.97 -15.76
CA LYS A 257 6.43 -19.13 -16.30
C LYS A 257 7.36 -20.33 -16.54
N SER A 258 8.60 -20.07 -16.97
CA SER A 258 9.64 -21.08 -17.17
C SER A 258 10.04 -21.78 -15.87
N ASN A 259 9.84 -21.13 -14.72
CA ASN A 259 10.20 -21.64 -13.39
C ASN A 259 8.99 -22.21 -12.63
N LEU A 260 7.76 -22.11 -13.15
CA LEU A 260 6.54 -22.53 -12.46
C LEU A 260 6.62 -23.98 -11.96
N SER A 261 7.17 -24.89 -12.76
CA SER A 261 7.30 -26.30 -12.37
C SER A 261 8.15 -26.53 -11.11
N LYS A 262 9.06 -25.60 -10.79
CA LYS A 262 9.86 -25.61 -9.56
C LYS A 262 8.98 -25.38 -8.32
N TYR A 263 7.85 -24.69 -8.48
CA TYR A 263 6.95 -24.29 -7.40
C TYR A 263 5.57 -24.99 -7.45
N SER A 264 5.35 -25.95 -8.37
CA SER A 264 4.07 -26.64 -8.54
C SER A 264 3.93 -27.88 -7.64
N ASP A 265 4.99 -28.35 -6.98
CA ASP A 265 4.95 -29.50 -6.08
C ASP A 265 4.74 -29.03 -4.63
N ALA A 266 3.53 -29.21 -4.11
CA ALA A 266 3.15 -28.78 -2.76
C ALA A 266 4.12 -29.29 -1.67
N ALA A 267 4.76 -30.46 -1.88
CA ALA A 267 5.76 -30.99 -0.93
C ALA A 267 7.11 -30.26 -0.96
N LYS A 268 7.41 -29.56 -2.06
CA LYS A 268 8.69 -28.88 -2.28
C LYS A 268 8.58 -27.36 -2.32
N ILE A 269 7.37 -26.82 -2.43
CA ILE A 269 7.16 -25.38 -2.62
C ILE A 269 7.85 -24.54 -1.54
N LEU A 270 7.68 -24.88 -0.26
CA LEU A 270 8.32 -24.17 0.84
C LEU A 270 9.85 -24.30 0.82
N VAL A 271 10.37 -25.46 0.45
CA VAL A 271 11.83 -25.68 0.33
C VAL A 271 12.42 -24.83 -0.79
N ASN A 272 11.71 -24.74 -1.91
CA ASN A 272 12.12 -23.93 -3.06
C ASN A 272 11.99 -22.44 -2.77
N MET A 273 10.92 -22.03 -2.06
CA MET A 273 10.76 -20.66 -1.56
C MET A 273 11.90 -20.25 -0.62
N ASN A 274 12.33 -21.13 0.28
CA ASN A 274 13.44 -20.85 1.21
C ASN A 274 14.79 -20.61 0.52
N SER A 275 14.95 -21.08 -0.71
CA SER A 275 16.17 -20.84 -1.51
C SER A 275 16.07 -19.67 -2.48
N ALA A 276 14.91 -19.02 -2.56
CA ALA A 276 14.62 -17.98 -3.52
C ALA A 276 15.07 -16.58 -3.05
N ILE A 277 15.45 -15.73 -3.99
CA ILE A 277 15.53 -14.29 -3.79
C ILE A 277 14.13 -13.74 -4.01
N ILE A 278 13.57 -13.10 -2.97
CA ILE A 278 12.20 -12.61 -2.95
C ILE A 278 12.17 -11.11 -3.11
N GLY A 279 11.31 -10.60 -3.99
CA GLY A 279 11.01 -9.19 -4.15
C GLY A 279 9.66 -8.84 -3.57
N VAL A 280 9.60 -7.73 -2.84
CA VAL A 280 8.37 -7.15 -2.26
C VAL A 280 8.35 -5.63 -2.45
N GLU A 281 7.18 -5.03 -2.41
CA GLU A 281 7.05 -3.58 -2.24
C GLU A 281 7.25 -3.23 -0.77
N LYS A 282 8.06 -2.22 -0.51
CA LYS A 282 8.35 -1.71 0.83
C LYS A 282 7.09 -1.17 1.52
N GLY A 283 6.88 -1.50 2.81
CA GLY A 283 5.71 -1.10 3.58
C GLY A 283 4.39 -1.75 3.13
N SER A 284 4.46 -2.79 2.27
CA SER A 284 3.28 -3.53 1.80
C SER A 284 2.89 -4.67 2.74
N ALA A 285 1.68 -5.20 2.54
CA ALA A 285 1.27 -6.44 3.18
C ALA A 285 2.11 -7.64 2.68
N GLY A 286 2.55 -7.63 1.42
CA GLY A 286 3.45 -8.61 0.85
C GLY A 286 4.79 -8.71 1.58
N GLU A 287 5.37 -7.58 1.98
CA GLU A 287 6.57 -7.57 2.83
C GLU A 287 6.29 -8.21 4.19
N SER A 288 5.18 -7.85 4.83
CA SER A 288 4.81 -8.36 6.16
C SER A 288 4.61 -9.88 6.19
N VAL A 289 4.20 -10.49 5.08
CA VAL A 289 4.04 -11.97 5.00
C VAL A 289 5.37 -12.69 4.99
N VAL A 290 6.43 -12.07 4.51
CA VAL A 290 7.79 -12.66 4.43
C VAL A 290 8.53 -12.49 5.75
N LEU A 291 8.33 -11.38 6.45
CA LEU A 291 8.97 -11.08 7.74
C LEU A 291 8.38 -11.94 8.87
N LYS A 292 9.21 -12.22 9.90
CA LYS A 292 8.80 -12.94 11.12
C LYS A 292 8.32 -12.01 12.19
#